data_2734d0c30849d218de4a815c4c857abf
#
_entry.id   2734d0c30849d218de4a815c4c857abf
#
_cell.length_a   1.000
_cell.length_b   1.000
_cell.length_c   1.000
_cell.angle_alpha   90.00
_cell.angle_beta   90.00
_cell.angle_gamma   90.00
#
_symmetry.space_group_name_H-M   'P 1'
#
loop_
_entity.id
_entity.type
_entity.pdbx_description
1 polymer ?
#
loop_
_entity_poly.entity_id
_entity_poly.type
_entity_poly.pdbx_seq_one_letter_code
_entity_poly.pdbx_strand_id
1 'polypeptide(L)'
;MPLRKAKVDELDTIYAMGFDVWNGGLGFEQYLAGCRDSGKYRSGTWYVLAEGEQTVASLIVYSRMFGLEDDCFGIGSLATLPEQRNKGYGAELVNLVKAELFNNQQAKAIYLHCDIDHRYYEKLGFSRLQGSDCMCISDDPLVYERPLPAYF
;
A
#
# COMPACT_ATOMS: atom_id res chain seq x y z
N MET A 1 16.47 2.44 -6.45
CA MET A 1 15.45 2.69 -7.48
C MET A 1 14.61 3.87 -7.10
N PRO A 2 14.26 4.78 -8.02
CA PRO A 2 13.43 5.92 -7.68
C PRO A 2 11.97 5.53 -7.52
N LEU A 3 11.30 6.21 -6.60
CA LEU A 3 9.86 6.14 -6.44
C LEU A 3 9.20 6.99 -7.50
N ARG A 4 8.12 6.49 -8.10
CA ARG A 4 7.27 7.30 -8.98
C ARG A 4 5.82 6.84 -8.93
N LYS A 5 4.94 7.73 -9.36
CA LYS A 5 3.54 7.37 -9.54
C LYS A 5 3.37 6.48 -10.77
N ALA A 6 2.41 5.58 -10.71
CA ALA A 6 2.10 4.71 -11.84
C ALA A 6 1.54 5.52 -13.00
N LYS A 7 1.84 5.08 -14.23
CA LYS A 7 1.20 5.58 -15.45
C LYS A 7 -0.07 4.78 -15.70
N VAL A 8 -1.03 5.38 -16.41
CA VAL A 8 -2.32 4.73 -16.68
C VAL A 8 -2.14 3.40 -17.41
N ASP A 9 -1.19 3.32 -18.33
CA ASP A 9 -0.92 2.10 -19.10
C ASP A 9 -0.20 1.01 -18.28
N GLU A 10 0.20 1.30 -17.04
CA GLU A 10 0.82 0.32 -16.15
C GLU A 10 -0.20 -0.35 -15.21
N LEU A 11 -1.44 0.14 -15.15
CA LEU A 11 -2.40 -0.35 -14.15
C LEU A 11 -2.70 -1.83 -14.29
N ASP A 12 -2.85 -2.36 -15.49
CA ASP A 12 -3.10 -3.78 -15.67
C ASP A 12 -1.93 -4.64 -15.19
N THR A 13 -0.70 -4.20 -15.40
CA THR A 13 0.49 -4.88 -14.85
C THR A 13 0.46 -4.86 -13.33
N ILE A 14 0.08 -3.73 -12.74
CA ILE A 14 -0.06 -3.58 -11.30
C ILE A 14 -1.11 -4.56 -10.76
N TYR A 15 -2.29 -4.58 -11.36
CA TYR A 15 -3.37 -5.49 -10.94
C TYR A 15 -2.94 -6.95 -11.05
N ALA A 16 -2.22 -7.30 -12.10
CA ALA A 16 -1.75 -8.65 -12.33
C ALA A 16 -0.77 -9.14 -11.25
N MET A 17 -0.01 -8.24 -10.62
CA MET A 17 0.95 -8.62 -9.58
C MET A 17 0.30 -9.32 -8.38
N GLY A 18 -0.95 -8.99 -8.06
CA GLY A 18 -1.66 -9.58 -6.93
C GLY A 18 -2.56 -10.74 -7.31
N PHE A 19 -2.64 -11.11 -8.58
CA PHE A 19 -3.61 -12.11 -9.03
C PHE A 19 -3.48 -13.44 -8.29
N ASP A 20 -2.27 -13.95 -8.14
CA ASP A 20 -2.05 -15.25 -7.51
C ASP A 20 -2.49 -15.29 -6.04
N VAL A 21 -2.50 -14.16 -5.36
CA VAL A 21 -2.85 -14.06 -3.94
C VAL A 21 -4.31 -13.64 -3.74
N TRP A 22 -4.81 -12.72 -4.56
CA TRP A 22 -6.08 -12.04 -4.31
C TRP A 22 -7.21 -12.39 -5.30
N ASN A 23 -7.04 -13.42 -6.14
CA ASN A 23 -8.03 -13.71 -7.18
C ASN A 23 -9.41 -14.15 -6.66
N GLY A 24 -9.49 -14.65 -5.43
CA GLY A 24 -10.77 -15.06 -4.86
C GLY A 24 -11.47 -16.18 -5.63
N GLY A 25 -10.72 -16.97 -6.40
CA GLY A 25 -11.28 -18.02 -7.26
C GLY A 25 -11.65 -17.55 -8.66
N LEU A 26 -11.49 -16.26 -8.97
CA LEU A 26 -11.79 -15.71 -10.30
C LEU A 26 -10.70 -16.08 -11.32
N GLY A 27 -11.09 -16.21 -12.57
CA GLY A 27 -10.13 -16.28 -13.69
C GLY A 27 -9.42 -14.94 -13.88
N PHE A 28 -8.30 -14.97 -14.63
CA PHE A 28 -7.44 -13.81 -14.79
C PHE A 28 -8.19 -12.59 -15.37
N GLU A 29 -8.94 -12.78 -16.44
CA GLU A 29 -9.66 -11.67 -17.07
C GLU A 29 -10.78 -11.10 -16.18
N GLN A 30 -11.48 -11.96 -15.44
CA GLN A 30 -12.50 -11.52 -14.49
C GLN A 30 -11.89 -10.72 -13.34
N TYR A 31 -10.73 -11.17 -12.85
CA TYR A 31 -10.01 -10.47 -11.79
C TYR A 31 -9.58 -9.07 -12.26
N LEU A 32 -8.97 -8.98 -13.45
CA LEU A 32 -8.56 -7.68 -14.01
C LEU A 32 -9.76 -6.76 -14.22
N ALA A 33 -10.86 -7.28 -14.73
CA ALA A 33 -12.07 -6.47 -14.92
C ALA A 33 -12.57 -5.89 -13.59
N GLY A 34 -12.57 -6.69 -12.53
CA GLY A 34 -12.95 -6.24 -11.21
C GLY A 34 -12.01 -5.16 -10.66
N CYS A 35 -10.71 -5.30 -10.88
CA CYS A 35 -9.74 -4.28 -10.49
C CYS A 35 -9.97 -2.96 -11.23
N ARG A 36 -10.19 -3.03 -12.54
CA ARG A 36 -10.44 -1.84 -13.37
C ARG A 36 -11.71 -1.11 -12.93
N ASP A 37 -12.73 -1.83 -12.50
CA ASP A 37 -14.01 -1.27 -12.06
C ASP A 37 -14.02 -0.86 -10.60
N SER A 38 -12.96 -1.16 -9.84
CA SER A 38 -12.91 -0.85 -8.41
C SER A 38 -12.84 0.66 -8.18
N GLY A 39 -13.89 1.20 -7.56
CA GLY A 39 -13.90 2.62 -7.15
C GLY A 39 -12.80 2.91 -6.13
N LYS A 40 -12.51 1.96 -5.24
CA LYS A 40 -11.42 2.05 -4.28
C LYS A 40 -10.07 2.21 -4.99
N TYR A 41 -9.80 1.40 -6.00
CA TYR A 41 -8.53 1.47 -6.73
C TYR A 41 -8.40 2.74 -7.56
N ARG A 42 -9.51 3.29 -8.04
CA ARG A 42 -9.50 4.56 -8.79
C ARG A 42 -9.38 5.78 -7.88
N SER A 43 -9.73 5.66 -6.61
CA SER A 43 -9.75 6.78 -5.67
C SER A 43 -8.39 7.07 -5.03
N GLY A 44 -7.47 6.12 -5.05
CA GLY A 44 -6.15 6.28 -4.46
C GLY A 44 -5.08 6.63 -5.49
N THR A 45 -3.84 6.78 -5.00
CA THR A 45 -2.67 7.03 -5.84
C THR A 45 -1.79 5.79 -5.83
N TRP A 46 -1.52 5.24 -7.01
CA TRP A 46 -0.61 4.10 -7.15
C TRP A 46 0.83 4.58 -7.28
N TYR A 47 1.70 4.00 -6.46
CA TYR A 47 3.15 4.20 -6.53
C TYR A 47 3.81 2.91 -6.96
N VAL A 48 4.88 3.05 -7.73
CA VAL A 48 5.63 1.90 -8.26
C VAL A 48 7.11 2.03 -7.97
N LEU A 49 7.75 0.88 -7.85
CA LEU A 49 9.18 0.71 -7.88
C LEU A 49 9.52 0.02 -9.20
N ALA A 50 10.39 0.64 -9.99
CA ALA A 50 10.73 0.11 -11.30
C ALA A 50 12.23 -0.18 -11.40
N GLU A 51 12.56 -1.31 -11.99
CA GLU A 51 13.94 -1.67 -12.36
C GLU A 51 14.05 -1.51 -13.87
N GLY A 52 14.74 -0.45 -14.30
CA GLY A 52 14.73 -0.07 -15.71
C GLY A 52 13.31 0.31 -16.14
N GLU A 53 12.80 -0.35 -17.15
CA GLU A 53 11.43 -0.13 -17.64
C GLU A 53 10.41 -1.08 -17.02
N GLN A 54 10.87 -2.04 -16.21
CA GLN A 54 10.00 -3.04 -15.59
C GLN A 54 9.51 -2.56 -14.21
N THR A 55 8.20 -2.52 -14.03
CA THR A 55 7.59 -2.31 -12.71
C THR A 55 7.73 -3.60 -11.90
N VAL A 56 8.41 -3.54 -10.75
CA VAL A 56 8.68 -4.73 -9.94
C VAL A 56 7.81 -4.80 -8.69
N ALA A 57 7.35 -3.65 -8.18
CA ALA A 57 6.48 -3.61 -7.00
C ALA A 57 5.54 -2.41 -7.10
N SER A 58 4.40 -2.50 -6.43
CA SER A 58 3.41 -1.43 -6.40
C SER A 58 2.65 -1.44 -5.08
N LEU A 59 2.11 -0.28 -4.72
CA LEU A 59 1.14 -0.13 -3.64
C LEU A 59 0.25 1.06 -3.94
N ILE A 60 -0.92 1.12 -3.28
CA ILE A 60 -1.83 2.26 -3.40
C ILE A 60 -1.82 3.07 -2.11
N VAL A 61 -1.89 4.38 -2.23
CA VAL A 61 -1.99 5.32 -1.10
C VAL A 61 -3.37 5.97 -1.14
N TYR A 62 -4.08 5.91 -0.02
CA TYR A 62 -5.37 6.55 0.17
C TYR A 62 -5.23 7.80 1.04
N SER A 63 -6.05 8.81 0.77
CA SER A 63 -6.14 10.00 1.62
C SER A 63 -7.59 10.49 1.66
N ARG A 64 -7.99 11.06 2.80
CA ARG A 64 -9.30 11.69 2.98
C ARG A 64 -10.50 10.77 2.72
N MET A 65 -10.33 9.46 2.96
CA MET A 65 -11.38 8.46 2.81
C MET A 65 -11.16 7.32 3.80
N PHE A 66 -12.13 6.43 3.92
CA PHE A 66 -12.05 5.24 4.78
C PHE A 66 -11.78 5.56 6.25
N GLY A 67 -12.29 6.70 6.72
CA GLY A 67 -12.11 7.11 8.12
C GLY A 67 -10.78 7.80 8.41
N LEU A 68 -9.96 8.06 7.39
CA LEU A 68 -8.69 8.79 7.56
C LEU A 68 -8.94 10.28 7.78
N GLU A 69 -8.20 10.87 8.73
CA GLU A 69 -8.17 12.31 8.92
C GLU A 69 -7.35 12.97 7.79
N ASP A 70 -7.50 14.30 7.61
CA ASP A 70 -6.92 15.01 6.46
C ASP A 70 -5.39 14.90 6.37
N ASP A 71 -4.71 14.77 7.51
CA ASP A 71 -3.24 14.67 7.57
C ASP A 71 -2.75 13.23 7.65
N CYS A 72 -3.64 12.26 7.47
CA CYS A 72 -3.32 10.83 7.57
C CYS A 72 -3.51 10.15 6.22
N PHE A 73 -2.69 9.12 6.00
CA PHE A 73 -2.71 8.32 4.77
C PHE A 73 -2.88 6.85 5.11
N GLY A 74 -3.39 6.09 4.17
CA GLY A 74 -3.45 4.64 4.27
C GLY A 74 -2.71 4.00 3.10
N ILE A 75 -2.07 2.86 3.35
CA ILE A 75 -1.40 2.07 2.32
C ILE A 75 -2.17 0.79 2.13
N GLY A 76 -2.35 0.37 0.88
CA GLY A 76 -3.00 -0.88 0.56
C GLY A 76 -2.37 -1.57 -0.64
N SER A 77 -2.78 -2.82 -0.84
CA SER A 77 -2.47 -3.63 -2.03
C SER A 77 -0.99 -3.64 -2.41
N LEU A 78 -0.12 -3.82 -1.42
CA LEU A 78 1.32 -3.99 -1.66
C LEU A 78 1.54 -5.30 -2.38
N ALA A 79 2.15 -5.25 -3.56
CA ALA A 79 2.44 -6.42 -4.37
C ALA A 79 3.79 -6.30 -5.06
N THR A 80 4.41 -7.45 -5.30
CA THR A 80 5.66 -7.56 -6.05
C THR A 80 5.43 -8.59 -7.17
N LEU A 81 6.04 -8.36 -8.33
CA LEU A 81 6.02 -9.37 -9.40
C LEU A 81 6.44 -10.71 -8.83
N PRO A 82 5.71 -11.81 -9.13
CA PRO A 82 6.04 -13.11 -8.55
C PRO A 82 7.50 -13.53 -8.71
N GLU A 83 8.09 -13.31 -9.87
CA GLU A 83 9.49 -13.66 -10.15
C GLU A 83 10.51 -12.72 -9.46
N GLN A 84 10.04 -11.62 -8.88
CA GLN A 84 10.88 -10.65 -8.19
C GLN A 84 10.69 -10.67 -6.67
N ARG A 85 9.92 -11.60 -6.14
CA ARG A 85 9.67 -11.72 -4.70
C ARG A 85 10.92 -12.21 -3.96
N ASN A 86 10.96 -11.93 -2.65
CA ASN A 86 12.05 -12.31 -1.75
C ASN A 86 13.37 -11.61 -2.05
N LYS A 87 13.32 -10.46 -2.73
CA LYS A 87 14.49 -9.60 -3.02
C LYS A 87 14.45 -8.27 -2.27
N GLY A 88 13.43 -8.06 -1.41
CA GLY A 88 13.32 -6.84 -0.61
C GLY A 88 12.65 -5.66 -1.30
N TYR A 89 12.11 -5.83 -2.49
CA TYR A 89 11.50 -4.71 -3.23
C TYR A 89 10.25 -4.15 -2.56
N GLY A 90 9.42 -5.00 -1.97
CA GLY A 90 8.24 -4.52 -1.24
C GLY A 90 8.62 -3.62 -0.07
N ALA A 91 9.60 -4.04 0.73
CA ALA A 91 10.10 -3.24 1.85
C ALA A 91 10.74 -1.94 1.37
N GLU A 92 11.52 -1.98 0.28
CA GLU A 92 12.12 -0.78 -0.29
C GLU A 92 11.03 0.21 -0.73
N LEU A 93 9.97 -0.28 -1.40
CA LEU A 93 8.86 0.57 -1.84
C LEU A 93 8.15 1.22 -0.65
N VAL A 94 7.85 0.44 0.40
CA VAL A 94 7.20 0.99 1.60
C VAL A 94 8.06 2.08 2.23
N ASN A 95 9.37 1.87 2.34
CA ASN A 95 10.27 2.88 2.91
C ASN A 95 10.31 4.15 2.07
N LEU A 96 10.31 4.04 0.74
CA LEU A 96 10.29 5.20 -0.14
C LEU A 96 8.97 5.97 -0.05
N VAL A 97 7.86 5.25 0.04
CA VAL A 97 6.53 5.88 0.20
C VAL A 97 6.43 6.58 1.56
N LYS A 98 6.94 5.96 2.64
CA LYS A 98 6.99 6.62 3.95
C LYS A 98 7.72 7.96 3.86
N ALA A 99 8.89 7.97 3.24
CA ALA A 99 9.67 9.19 3.08
C ALA A 99 8.91 10.25 2.25
N GLU A 100 8.27 9.82 1.17
CA GLU A 100 7.48 10.73 0.33
C GLU A 100 6.33 11.35 1.13
N LEU A 101 5.58 10.55 1.88
CA LEU A 101 4.42 11.02 2.61
C LEU A 101 4.81 11.94 3.79
N PHE A 102 5.81 11.55 4.57
CA PHE A 102 6.23 12.36 5.72
C PHE A 102 6.97 13.62 5.31
N ASN A 103 7.87 13.55 4.33
CA ASN A 103 8.75 14.67 4.00
C ASN A 103 8.13 15.63 2.99
N ASN A 104 7.35 15.13 2.02
CA ASN A 104 6.83 15.95 0.92
C ASN A 104 5.34 16.23 1.03
N GLN A 105 4.58 15.38 1.71
CA GLN A 105 3.13 15.54 1.83
C GLN A 105 2.69 15.78 3.27
N GLN A 106 3.64 15.97 4.17
CA GLN A 106 3.41 16.39 5.55
C GLN A 106 2.45 15.46 6.30
N ALA A 107 2.58 14.16 6.07
CA ALA A 107 1.76 13.18 6.75
C ALA A 107 2.00 13.22 8.25
N LYS A 108 0.92 13.11 9.03
CA LYS A 108 1.00 12.92 10.46
C LYS A 108 1.07 11.45 10.83
N ALA A 109 0.37 10.60 10.06
CA ALA A 109 0.34 9.18 10.29
C ALA A 109 0.11 8.42 8.98
N ILE A 110 0.61 7.18 8.94
CA ILE A 110 0.33 6.24 7.86
C ILE A 110 -0.24 4.98 8.49
N TYR A 111 -1.39 4.54 7.98
CA TYR A 111 -2.09 3.34 8.44
C TYR A 111 -2.04 2.26 7.37
N LEU A 112 -2.11 1.01 7.79
CA LEU A 112 -2.34 -0.12 6.89
C LEU A 112 -3.08 -1.23 7.62
N HIS A 113 -3.74 -2.10 6.85
CA HIS A 113 -4.30 -3.33 7.37
C HIS A 113 -3.34 -4.47 7.06
N CYS A 114 -2.84 -5.16 8.08
CA CYS A 114 -1.86 -6.23 7.92
C CYS A 114 -2.58 -7.57 7.83
N ASP A 115 -2.46 -8.24 6.70
CA ASP A 115 -3.00 -9.59 6.49
C ASP A 115 -1.90 -10.66 6.37
N ILE A 116 -0.69 -10.30 6.76
CA ILE A 116 0.47 -11.18 6.79
C ILE A 116 1.09 -11.19 8.19
N ASP A 117 2.30 -11.70 8.35
CA ASP A 117 3.01 -11.63 9.62
C ASP A 117 3.30 -10.17 9.99
N HIS A 118 2.82 -9.73 11.16
CA HIS A 118 3.01 -8.35 11.62
C HIS A 118 4.47 -7.94 11.69
N ARG A 119 5.39 -8.88 11.92
CA ARG A 119 6.83 -8.60 12.00
C ARG A 119 7.38 -7.97 10.73
N TYR A 120 6.77 -8.28 9.58
CA TYR A 120 7.19 -7.67 8.32
C TYR A 120 7.10 -6.15 8.39
N TYR A 121 5.95 -5.63 8.83
CA TYR A 121 5.74 -4.18 8.94
C TYR A 121 6.35 -3.58 10.19
N GLU A 122 6.50 -4.36 11.27
CA GLU A 122 7.20 -3.88 12.46
C GLU A 122 8.65 -3.53 12.16
N LYS A 123 9.31 -4.30 11.32
CA LYS A 123 10.67 -3.99 10.85
C LYS A 123 10.74 -2.70 10.04
N LEU A 124 9.62 -2.26 9.48
CA LEU A 124 9.52 -1.01 8.71
C LEU A 124 9.03 0.15 9.57
N GLY A 125 8.89 -0.05 10.87
CA GLY A 125 8.55 1.00 11.83
C GLY A 125 7.08 1.09 12.21
N PHE A 126 6.22 0.23 11.67
CA PHE A 126 4.79 0.23 12.00
C PHE A 126 4.55 -0.52 13.31
N SER A 127 3.53 -0.09 14.05
CA SER A 127 3.09 -0.75 15.28
C SER A 127 1.62 -1.13 15.18
N ARG A 128 1.26 -2.27 15.77
CA ARG A 128 -0.14 -2.70 15.85
C ARG A 128 -0.91 -1.77 16.77
N LEU A 129 -2.14 -1.44 16.38
CA LEU A 129 -3.04 -0.63 17.20
C LEU A 129 -4.02 -1.54 17.93
N GLN A 130 -4.09 -1.40 19.25
CA GLN A 130 -5.08 -2.08 20.11
C GLN A 130 -5.14 -3.60 19.87
N GLY A 131 -4.01 -4.21 19.51
CA GLY A 131 -3.95 -5.64 19.23
C GLY A 131 -4.66 -6.08 17.96
N SER A 132 -5.06 -5.14 17.11
CA SER A 132 -5.76 -5.43 15.84
C SER A 132 -4.76 -5.62 14.71
N ASP A 133 -5.28 -5.90 13.50
CA ASP A 133 -4.47 -5.95 12.29
C ASP A 133 -4.24 -4.56 11.66
N CYS A 134 -4.83 -3.52 12.22
CA CYS A 134 -4.53 -2.15 11.82
C CYS A 134 -3.17 -1.76 12.41
N MET A 135 -2.26 -1.37 11.55
CA MET A 135 -0.92 -0.93 11.95
C MET A 135 -0.72 0.53 11.55
N CYS A 136 0.13 1.22 12.30
CA CYS A 136 0.34 2.65 12.13
C CYS A 136 1.80 3.03 12.37
N ILE A 137 2.27 4.05 11.66
CA ILE A 137 3.52 4.74 11.96
C ILE A 137 3.24 6.24 12.05
N SER A 138 3.74 6.87 13.10
CA SER A 138 3.59 8.31 13.34
C SER A 138 4.68 8.81 14.27
N ASP A 139 5.10 10.06 14.09
CA ASP A 139 6.00 10.74 15.01
C ASP A 139 5.26 11.35 16.21
N ASP A 140 3.92 11.38 16.17
CA ASP A 140 3.09 11.91 17.25
C ASP A 140 2.52 10.76 18.08
N PRO A 141 2.95 10.59 19.35
CA PRO A 141 2.46 9.50 20.20
C PRO A 141 0.93 9.51 20.39
N LEU A 142 0.29 10.67 20.31
CA LEU A 142 -1.16 10.78 20.50
C LEU A 142 -1.95 10.12 19.38
N VAL A 143 -1.36 9.95 18.20
CA VAL A 143 -2.01 9.27 17.08
C VAL A 143 -2.37 7.83 17.45
N TYR A 144 -1.50 7.16 18.21
CA TYR A 144 -1.70 5.76 18.60
C TYR A 144 -2.89 5.56 19.53
N GLU A 145 -3.39 6.63 20.13
CA GLU A 145 -4.55 6.61 21.02
C GLU A 145 -5.87 6.98 20.30
N ARG A 146 -5.82 7.38 19.03
CA ARG A 146 -7.00 7.74 18.26
C ARG A 146 -7.84 6.51 17.92
N PRO A 147 -9.15 6.68 17.66
CA PRO A 147 -9.97 5.60 17.12
C PRO A 147 -9.39 5.05 15.82
N LEU A 148 -9.55 3.74 15.60
CA LEU A 148 -9.06 3.10 14.38
C LEU A 148 -9.84 3.62 13.17
N PRO A 149 -9.15 3.93 12.04
CA PRO A 149 -9.84 4.22 10.79
C PRO A 149 -10.69 3.01 10.38
N ALA A 150 -11.90 3.27 9.89
CA ALA A 150 -12.90 2.22 9.68
C ALA A 150 -12.46 1.11 8.72
N TYR A 151 -11.61 1.42 7.75
CA TYR A 151 -11.16 0.47 6.73
C TYR A 151 -9.90 -0.30 7.15
N PHE A 152 -9.02 0.31 7.92
CA PHE A 152 -7.72 -0.26 8.24
C PHE A 152 -7.73 -0.93 9.60
#